data_220826e6670e9fe7920b1b67c9eb9557
#
_entry.id   220826e6670e9fe7920b1b67c9eb9557
#
_cell.length_a   1.000
_cell.length_b   1.000
_cell.length_c   1.000
_cell.angle_alpha   90.00
_cell.angle_beta   90.00
_cell.angle_gamma   90.00
#
_symmetry.space_group_name_H-M   'P 1'
#
loop_
_entity.id
_entity.type
_entity.pdbx_description
1 polymer ?
#
loop_
_entity_poly.entity_id
_entity_poly.type
_entity_poly.pdbx_seq_one_letter_code
_entity_poly.pdbx_strand_id
1 'polypeptide(L)'
;FAVTQIIGLILWAGISLLLFSLHQLFDIHFSGKCYAYIYYLCSITLALILFLGLLPQGEDKHNREPHSSEFLNGIIHYLFLPLTAGYLTVLYMYAARILVSWELPTGWVSWLIVALMTVCIAIQFGLYPARLENNKRFDNWIARWMPVLILPLLLLMTIGIVRRFNDYGITVNRLYLATLNGWFYFVCIGLFAIKARRINWIPISFAIIFLLTSALPVNYAGI
;
A
#
# COMPACT_ATOMS: atom_id res chain seq x y z
N PHE A 1 18.62 -1.83 -15.35
CA PHE A 1 17.95 -3.14 -15.36
C PHE A 1 17.48 -3.56 -13.97
N ALA A 2 18.35 -3.56 -12.92
CA ALA A 2 17.93 -3.98 -11.57
C ALA A 2 16.73 -3.17 -11.04
N VAL A 3 16.71 -1.86 -11.22
CA VAL A 3 15.60 -0.99 -10.78
C VAL A 3 14.29 -1.34 -11.53
N THR A 4 14.34 -1.51 -12.85
CA THR A 4 13.16 -1.86 -13.65
C THR A 4 12.64 -3.25 -13.32
N GLN A 5 13.53 -4.19 -13.00
CA GLN A 5 13.16 -5.52 -12.52
C GLN A 5 12.45 -5.47 -11.17
N ILE A 6 12.94 -4.68 -10.23
CA ILE A 6 12.28 -4.49 -8.92
C ILE A 6 10.88 -3.90 -9.10
N ILE A 7 10.73 -2.90 -9.97
CA ILE A 7 9.42 -2.30 -10.28
C ILE A 7 8.47 -3.34 -10.87
N GLY A 8 8.93 -4.17 -11.81
CA GLY A 8 8.15 -5.25 -12.40
C GLY A 8 7.69 -6.28 -11.36
N LEU A 9 8.57 -6.66 -10.42
CA LEU A 9 8.24 -7.58 -9.32
C LEU A 9 7.22 -6.98 -8.35
N ILE A 10 7.35 -5.70 -7.99
CA ILE A 10 6.40 -5.03 -7.10
C ILE A 10 5.02 -4.93 -7.77
N LEU A 11 4.96 -4.64 -9.08
CA LEU A 11 3.70 -4.63 -9.83
C LEU A 11 3.08 -6.01 -9.91
N TRP A 12 3.87 -7.04 -10.20
CA TRP A 12 3.38 -8.42 -10.17
C TRP A 12 2.79 -8.78 -8.80
N ALA A 13 3.50 -8.46 -7.72
CA ALA A 13 3.03 -8.72 -6.36
C ALA A 13 1.72 -7.96 -6.08
N GLY A 14 1.60 -6.69 -6.49
CA GLY A 14 0.40 -5.89 -6.34
C GLY A 14 -0.81 -6.43 -7.11
N ILE A 15 -0.63 -6.81 -8.38
CA ILE A 15 -1.70 -7.42 -9.19
C ILE A 15 -2.07 -8.80 -8.64
N SER A 16 -1.10 -9.61 -8.24
CA SER A 16 -1.34 -10.92 -7.63
C SER A 16 -2.13 -10.79 -6.32
N LEU A 17 -1.81 -9.78 -5.50
CA LEU A 17 -2.55 -9.47 -4.28
C LEU A 17 -3.99 -9.03 -4.58
N LEU A 18 -4.21 -8.26 -5.65
CA LEU A 18 -5.55 -7.86 -6.10
C LEU A 18 -6.37 -9.07 -6.52
N LEU A 19 -5.82 -9.97 -7.34
CA LEU A 19 -6.50 -11.21 -7.74
C LEU A 19 -6.76 -12.13 -6.53
N PHE A 20 -5.80 -12.23 -5.63
CA PHE A 20 -5.95 -12.97 -4.37
C PHE A 20 -7.07 -12.38 -3.51
N SER A 21 -7.19 -11.05 -3.44
CA SER A 21 -8.28 -10.40 -2.71
C SER A 21 -9.64 -10.72 -3.32
N LEU A 22 -9.76 -10.71 -4.65
CA LEU A 22 -10.99 -11.11 -5.36
C LEU A 22 -11.35 -12.58 -5.09
N HIS A 23 -10.35 -13.47 -5.13
CA HIS A 23 -10.55 -14.87 -4.80
C HIS A 23 -11.07 -15.05 -3.36
N GLN A 24 -10.43 -14.40 -2.39
CA GLN A 24 -10.70 -14.60 -0.98
C GLN A 24 -11.98 -13.90 -0.48
N LEU A 25 -12.37 -12.78 -1.12
CA LEU A 25 -13.50 -11.98 -0.70
C LEU A 25 -14.80 -12.29 -1.48
N PHE A 26 -14.65 -12.74 -2.73
CA PHE A 26 -15.78 -12.97 -3.65
C PHE A 26 -15.87 -14.40 -4.20
N ASP A 27 -15.00 -15.33 -3.72
CA ASP A 27 -14.92 -16.72 -4.20
C ASP A 27 -14.69 -16.85 -5.73
N ILE A 28 -14.06 -15.85 -6.35
CA ILE A 28 -13.71 -15.88 -7.78
C ILE A 28 -12.45 -16.72 -7.95
N HIS A 29 -12.57 -17.91 -8.52
CA HIS A 29 -11.46 -18.82 -8.71
C HIS A 29 -10.61 -18.44 -9.92
N PHE A 30 -9.36 -18.05 -9.67
CA PHE A 30 -8.35 -17.85 -10.69
C PHE A 30 -7.44 -19.06 -10.79
N SER A 31 -7.14 -19.52 -12.02
CA SER A 31 -6.21 -20.63 -12.21
C SER A 31 -4.78 -20.16 -11.87
N GLY A 32 -3.95 -21.07 -11.35
CA GLY A 32 -2.52 -20.77 -11.09
C GLY A 32 -1.76 -20.27 -12.32
N LYS A 33 -2.22 -20.60 -13.53
CA LYS A 33 -1.67 -20.11 -14.79
C LYS A 33 -1.81 -18.57 -14.95
N CYS A 34 -2.90 -17.97 -14.42
CA CYS A 34 -3.07 -16.52 -14.46
C CYS A 34 -1.95 -15.78 -13.72
N TYR A 35 -1.57 -16.26 -12.54
CA TYR A 35 -0.47 -15.69 -11.76
C TYR A 35 0.88 -15.80 -12.49
N ALA A 36 1.12 -16.92 -13.18
CA ALA A 36 2.32 -17.12 -13.99
C ALA A 36 2.36 -16.19 -15.20
N TYR A 37 1.24 -16.01 -15.92
CA TYR A 37 1.17 -15.08 -17.05
C TYR A 37 1.41 -13.64 -16.63
N ILE A 38 0.84 -13.21 -15.50
CA ILE A 38 1.06 -11.88 -14.95
C ILE A 38 2.52 -11.70 -14.54
N TYR A 39 3.15 -12.73 -13.98
CA TYR A 39 4.58 -12.70 -13.68
C TYR A 39 5.42 -12.45 -14.93
N TYR A 40 5.21 -13.22 -16.00
CA TYR A 40 5.92 -13.02 -17.27
C TYR A 40 5.68 -11.64 -17.86
N LEU A 41 4.44 -11.15 -17.82
CA LEU A 41 4.08 -9.84 -18.33
C LEU A 41 4.79 -8.72 -17.55
N CYS A 42 4.72 -8.74 -16.23
CA CYS A 42 5.26 -7.66 -15.38
C CYS A 42 6.78 -7.75 -15.22
N SER A 43 7.32 -8.95 -14.94
CA SER A 43 8.72 -9.14 -14.58
C SER A 43 9.64 -9.23 -15.81
N ILE A 44 9.14 -9.74 -16.94
CA ILE A 44 9.95 -9.88 -18.15
C ILE A 44 9.61 -8.78 -19.15
N THR A 45 8.36 -8.73 -19.61
CA THR A 45 7.99 -7.84 -20.72
C THR A 45 8.01 -6.37 -20.30
N LEU A 46 7.33 -6.02 -19.21
CA LEU A 46 7.22 -4.64 -18.76
C LEU A 46 8.57 -4.13 -18.21
N ALA A 47 9.31 -4.95 -17.46
CA ALA A 47 10.63 -4.57 -16.97
C ALA A 47 11.61 -4.30 -18.11
N LEU A 48 11.53 -5.08 -19.22
CA LEU A 48 12.36 -4.86 -20.41
C LEU A 48 11.96 -3.58 -21.14
N ILE A 49 10.66 -3.31 -21.33
CA ILE A 49 10.16 -2.08 -21.95
C ILE A 49 10.60 -0.85 -21.14
N LEU A 50 10.43 -0.88 -19.82
CA LEU A 50 10.88 0.21 -18.95
C LEU A 50 12.40 0.39 -19.00
N PHE A 51 13.17 -0.69 -19.07
CA PHE A 51 14.63 -0.61 -19.21
C PHE A 51 15.02 0.03 -20.52
N LEU A 52 14.41 -0.36 -21.64
CA LEU A 52 14.69 0.23 -22.95
C LEU A 52 14.30 1.71 -23.00
N GLY A 53 13.18 2.09 -22.34
CA GLY A 53 12.77 3.49 -22.23
C GLY A 53 13.70 4.37 -21.39
N LEU A 54 14.47 3.76 -20.48
CA LEU A 54 15.48 4.46 -19.65
C LEU A 54 16.84 4.60 -20.33
N LEU A 55 17.05 3.96 -21.50
CA LEU A 55 18.31 4.09 -22.21
C LEU A 55 18.42 5.50 -22.79
N PRO A 56 19.51 6.24 -22.50
CA PRO A 56 19.71 7.59 -23.01
C PRO A 56 19.82 7.58 -24.54
N GLN A 57 18.97 8.37 -25.21
CA GLN A 57 18.92 8.48 -26.65
C GLN A 57 19.55 9.80 -27.09
N GLY A 58 20.40 9.75 -28.12
CA GLY A 58 20.96 10.95 -28.79
C GLY A 58 21.94 11.76 -27.95
N GLU A 59 21.84 13.10 -28.00
CA GLU A 59 22.75 14.05 -27.38
C GLU A 59 22.70 14.08 -25.84
N ASP A 60 21.65 13.52 -25.21
CA ASP A 60 21.50 13.45 -23.75
C ASP A 60 22.51 12.53 -23.05
N LYS A 61 23.37 11.82 -23.81
CA LYS A 61 24.47 11.01 -23.25
C LYS A 61 25.45 11.79 -22.39
N HIS A 62 25.52 13.11 -22.54
CA HIS A 62 26.47 13.96 -21.83
C HIS A 62 25.85 14.76 -20.68
N ASN A 63 24.53 14.93 -20.64
CA ASN A 63 23.85 15.58 -19.53
C ASN A 63 23.51 14.57 -18.44
N ARG A 64 24.36 14.52 -17.42
CA ARG A 64 24.18 13.66 -16.23
C ARG A 64 23.19 14.20 -15.21
N GLU A 65 22.21 14.98 -15.60
CA GLU A 65 21.15 15.33 -14.67
C GLU A 65 20.18 14.14 -14.56
N PRO A 66 20.00 13.57 -13.36
CA PRO A 66 19.13 12.41 -13.20
C PRO A 66 17.67 12.83 -13.40
N HIS A 67 17.08 12.52 -14.55
CA HIS A 67 15.64 12.56 -14.82
C HIS A 67 14.86 11.49 -13.98
N SER A 68 15.49 11.04 -12.89
CA SER A 68 14.97 9.97 -12.06
C SER A 68 13.63 10.31 -11.39
N SER A 69 13.38 11.60 -11.08
CA SER A 69 12.14 12.00 -10.41
C SER A 69 10.95 11.98 -11.38
N GLU A 70 11.13 12.36 -12.64
CA GLU A 70 10.06 12.33 -13.64
C GLU A 70 9.67 10.90 -14.02
N PHE A 71 10.66 10.02 -14.16
CA PHE A 71 10.42 8.61 -14.44
C PHE A 71 9.68 7.90 -13.30
N LEU A 72 10.12 8.09 -12.05
CA LEU A 72 9.42 7.56 -10.88
C LEU A 72 8.00 8.09 -10.78
N ASN A 73 7.80 9.38 -11.03
CA ASN A 73 6.49 9.99 -11.02
C ASN A 73 5.57 9.40 -12.09
N GLY A 74 6.11 9.16 -13.31
CA GLY A 74 5.38 8.48 -14.38
C GLY A 74 4.93 7.07 -13.97
N ILE A 75 5.82 6.26 -13.41
CA ILE A 75 5.49 4.91 -12.92
C ILE A 75 4.41 4.96 -11.84
N ILE A 76 4.52 5.86 -10.89
CA ILE A 76 3.53 5.98 -9.82
C ILE A 76 2.16 6.34 -10.39
N HIS A 77 2.09 7.31 -11.31
CA HIS A 77 0.83 7.76 -11.90
C HIS A 77 0.17 6.73 -12.82
N TYR A 78 0.96 6.08 -13.67
CA TYR A 78 0.40 5.19 -14.71
C TYR A 78 0.26 3.74 -14.25
N LEU A 79 1.03 3.29 -13.24
CA LEU A 79 1.02 1.91 -12.79
C LEU A 79 0.50 1.75 -11.36
N PHE A 80 1.06 2.47 -10.39
CA PHE A 80 0.71 2.27 -8.98
C PHE A 80 -0.63 2.89 -8.59
N LEU A 81 -0.96 4.07 -9.08
CA LEU A 81 -2.23 4.72 -8.75
C LEU A 81 -3.45 3.95 -9.25
N PRO A 82 -3.54 3.53 -10.54
CA PRO A 82 -4.67 2.74 -11.01
C PRO A 82 -4.75 1.38 -10.32
N LEU A 83 -3.63 0.74 -10.03
CA LEU A 83 -3.60 -0.51 -9.26
C LEU A 83 -4.17 -0.31 -7.84
N THR A 84 -3.73 0.76 -7.15
CA THR A 84 -4.23 1.09 -5.82
C THR A 84 -5.71 1.46 -5.84
N ALA A 85 -6.17 2.19 -6.86
CA ALA A 85 -7.58 2.51 -7.04
C ALA A 85 -8.43 1.25 -7.26
N GLY A 86 -7.96 0.31 -8.09
CA GLY A 86 -8.59 -1.00 -8.27
C GLY A 86 -8.70 -1.79 -6.97
N TYR A 87 -7.61 -1.85 -6.22
CA TYR A 87 -7.57 -2.54 -4.93
C TYR A 87 -8.48 -1.90 -3.88
N LEU A 88 -8.51 -0.58 -3.83
CA LEU A 88 -9.40 0.18 -2.97
C LEU A 88 -10.87 -0.08 -3.35
N THR A 89 -11.20 -0.12 -4.63
CA THR A 89 -12.54 -0.44 -5.13
C THR A 89 -12.99 -1.83 -4.69
N VAL A 90 -12.14 -2.84 -4.81
CA VAL A 90 -12.42 -4.22 -4.34
C VAL A 90 -12.73 -4.25 -2.86
N LEU A 91 -11.93 -3.57 -2.04
CA LEU A 91 -12.16 -3.51 -0.59
C LEU A 91 -13.44 -2.75 -0.22
N TYR A 92 -13.77 -1.67 -0.94
CA TYR A 92 -15.04 -0.95 -0.73
C TYR A 92 -16.26 -1.77 -1.14
N MET A 93 -16.20 -2.51 -2.26
CA MET A 93 -17.28 -3.43 -2.65
C MET A 93 -17.48 -4.51 -1.58
N TYR A 94 -16.39 -5.02 -1.02
CA TYR A 94 -16.47 -5.99 0.08
C TYR A 94 -17.03 -5.36 1.37
N ALA A 95 -16.63 -4.14 1.72
CA ALA A 95 -17.19 -3.41 2.84
C ALA A 95 -18.70 -3.19 2.67
N ALA A 96 -19.15 -2.82 1.47
CA ALA A 96 -20.57 -2.70 1.15
C ALA A 96 -21.31 -4.04 1.28
N ARG A 97 -20.71 -5.14 0.82
CA ARG A 97 -21.26 -6.49 1.01
C ARG A 97 -21.45 -6.81 2.48
N ILE A 98 -20.48 -6.53 3.34
CA ILE A 98 -20.59 -6.74 4.80
C ILE A 98 -21.74 -5.93 5.38
N LEU A 99 -21.91 -4.66 4.98
CA LEU A 99 -22.99 -3.81 5.47
C LEU A 99 -24.38 -4.31 5.05
N VAL A 100 -24.50 -4.90 3.84
CA VAL A 100 -25.77 -5.43 3.33
C VAL A 100 -26.08 -6.82 3.90
N SER A 101 -25.08 -7.72 3.93
CA SER A 101 -25.26 -9.10 4.40
C SER A 101 -25.27 -9.22 5.91
N TRP A 102 -24.82 -8.18 6.62
CA TRP A 102 -24.62 -8.18 8.08
C TRP A 102 -23.70 -9.32 8.57
N GLU A 103 -22.94 -9.90 7.64
CA GLU A 103 -21.93 -10.91 7.90
C GLU A 103 -20.60 -10.24 8.24
N LEU A 104 -20.00 -10.68 9.32
CA LEU A 104 -18.78 -10.05 9.81
C LEU A 104 -17.53 -10.41 8.98
N PRO A 105 -16.55 -9.50 8.91
CA PRO A 105 -15.41 -9.65 8.03
C PRO A 105 -14.56 -10.88 8.36
N THR A 106 -14.18 -11.61 7.32
CA THR A 106 -13.22 -12.69 7.43
C THR A 106 -11.85 -12.16 7.86
N GLY A 107 -11.02 -13.04 8.45
CA GLY A 107 -9.72 -12.64 8.93
C GLY A 107 -8.74 -12.08 7.92
N TRP A 108 -8.94 -12.42 6.70
CA TRP A 108 -8.11 -11.97 5.58
C TRP A 108 -8.20 -10.47 5.30
N VAL A 109 -9.37 -9.86 5.61
CA VAL A 109 -9.59 -8.42 5.37
C VAL A 109 -8.56 -7.54 6.08
N SER A 110 -8.19 -7.90 7.32
CA SER A 110 -7.19 -7.13 8.07
C SER A 110 -5.82 -7.11 7.35
N TRP A 111 -5.38 -8.25 6.81
CA TRP A 111 -4.14 -8.35 6.05
C TRP A 111 -4.19 -7.56 4.75
N LEU A 112 -5.35 -7.59 4.07
CA LEU A 112 -5.55 -6.85 2.82
C LEU A 112 -5.53 -5.33 3.07
N ILE A 113 -6.09 -4.85 4.17
CA ILE A 113 -6.04 -3.43 4.56
C ILE A 113 -4.62 -3.01 4.95
N VAL A 114 -3.88 -3.88 5.66
CA VAL A 114 -2.45 -3.63 5.96
C VAL A 114 -1.64 -3.49 4.67
N ALA A 115 -1.85 -4.38 3.71
CA ALA A 115 -1.18 -4.31 2.41
C ALA A 115 -1.53 -3.02 1.65
N LEU A 116 -2.82 -2.64 1.59
CA LEU A 116 -3.26 -1.37 0.99
C LEU A 116 -2.57 -0.17 1.64
N MET A 117 -2.54 -0.13 2.98
CA MET A 117 -1.93 0.98 3.71
C MET A 117 -0.42 1.06 3.46
N THR A 118 0.26 -0.09 3.38
CA THR A 118 1.69 -0.16 3.03
C THR A 118 1.96 0.43 1.64
N VAL A 119 1.15 0.05 0.64
CA VAL A 119 1.25 0.61 -0.72
C VAL A 119 0.95 2.12 -0.72
N CYS A 120 -0.06 2.57 0.04
CA CYS A 120 -0.37 3.98 0.18
C CYS A 120 0.81 4.78 0.74
N ILE A 121 1.45 4.29 1.80
CA ILE A 121 2.64 4.91 2.39
C ILE A 121 3.79 4.92 1.36
N ALA A 122 4.02 3.83 0.63
CA ALA A 122 5.05 3.76 -0.41
C ALA A 122 4.81 4.81 -1.52
N ILE A 123 3.56 4.97 -1.99
CA ILE A 123 3.17 6.01 -2.95
C ILE A 123 3.45 7.40 -2.39
N GLN A 124 3.13 7.66 -1.12
CA GLN A 124 3.41 8.95 -0.47
C GLN A 124 4.91 9.28 -0.49
N PHE A 125 5.77 8.30 -0.20
CA PHE A 125 7.22 8.47 -0.27
C PHE A 125 7.70 8.67 -1.71
N GLY A 126 7.15 7.94 -2.66
CA GLY A 126 7.52 8.05 -4.07
C GLY A 126 7.10 9.37 -4.73
N LEU A 127 5.93 9.92 -4.37
CA LEU A 127 5.45 11.22 -4.87
C LEU A 127 6.15 12.41 -4.19
N TYR A 128 6.80 12.20 -3.05
CA TYR A 128 7.34 13.29 -2.23
C TYR A 128 8.39 14.15 -2.98
N PRO A 129 9.40 13.57 -3.67
CA PRO A 129 10.38 14.37 -4.43
C PRO A 129 9.71 15.21 -5.53
N ALA A 130 8.83 14.61 -6.32
CA ALA A 130 8.12 15.28 -7.42
C ALA A 130 7.23 16.44 -6.91
N ARG A 131 6.66 16.33 -5.71
CA ARG A 131 5.86 17.37 -5.08
C ARG A 131 6.71 18.53 -4.58
N LEU A 132 7.94 18.29 -4.17
CA LEU A 132 8.88 19.34 -3.76
C LEU A 132 9.37 20.15 -4.97
N GLU A 133 9.63 19.48 -6.10
CA GLU A 133 10.14 20.13 -7.31
C GLU A 133 9.05 20.85 -8.11
N ASN A 134 7.94 20.17 -8.42
CA ASN A 134 6.97 20.65 -9.41
C ASN A 134 5.62 21.12 -8.82
N ASN A 135 5.35 20.96 -7.53
CA ASN A 135 4.13 21.37 -6.81
C ASN A 135 2.82 21.18 -7.62
N LYS A 136 2.72 20.08 -8.39
CA LYS A 136 1.53 19.77 -9.21
C LYS A 136 0.30 19.61 -8.31
N ARG A 137 -0.78 20.32 -8.65
CA ARG A 137 -2.05 20.27 -7.90
C ARG A 137 -2.59 18.84 -7.72
N PHE A 138 -2.44 18.03 -8.74
CA PHE A 138 -2.93 16.65 -8.75
C PHE A 138 -2.20 15.76 -7.74
N ASP A 139 -0.87 15.84 -7.66
CA ASP A 139 -0.04 15.07 -6.72
C ASP A 139 -0.36 15.45 -5.27
N ASN A 140 -0.56 16.75 -5.02
CA ASN A 140 -0.95 17.25 -3.72
C ASN A 140 -2.37 16.83 -3.33
N TRP A 141 -3.28 16.75 -4.29
CA TRP A 141 -4.63 16.26 -4.08
C TRP A 141 -4.65 14.79 -3.72
N ILE A 142 -3.95 13.94 -4.49
CA ILE A 142 -3.80 12.51 -4.20
C ILE A 142 -3.20 12.30 -2.82
N ALA A 143 -2.07 12.95 -2.54
CA ALA A 143 -1.36 12.79 -1.28
C ALA A 143 -2.22 13.16 -0.06
N ARG A 144 -3.13 14.11 -0.21
CA ARG A 144 -4.03 14.56 0.86
C ARG A 144 -5.26 13.66 1.02
N TRP A 145 -5.90 13.25 -0.10
CA TRP A 145 -7.18 12.56 -0.05
C TRP A 145 -7.05 11.04 0.04
N MET A 146 -5.97 10.46 -0.48
CA MET A 146 -5.73 9.03 -0.43
C MET A 146 -5.78 8.45 1.00
N PRO A 147 -5.13 9.06 2.03
CA PRO A 147 -5.28 8.59 3.42
C PRO A 147 -6.71 8.67 3.95
N VAL A 148 -7.47 9.70 3.55
CA VAL A 148 -8.87 9.87 3.98
C VAL A 148 -9.75 8.76 3.44
N LEU A 149 -9.53 8.35 2.18
CA LEU A 149 -10.25 7.23 1.57
C LEU A 149 -9.97 5.88 2.27
N ILE A 150 -8.87 5.74 2.98
CA ILE A 150 -8.56 4.52 3.71
C ILE A 150 -9.22 4.48 5.10
N LEU A 151 -9.58 5.62 5.70
CA LEU A 151 -10.18 5.68 7.04
C LEU A 151 -11.40 4.76 7.25
N PRO A 152 -12.39 4.69 6.33
CA PRO A 152 -13.52 3.77 6.50
C PRO A 152 -13.10 2.29 6.52
N LEU A 153 -12.04 1.93 5.76
CA LEU A 153 -11.50 0.58 5.75
C LEU A 153 -10.76 0.26 7.05
N LEU A 154 -10.07 1.25 7.65
CA LEU A 154 -9.47 1.09 8.98
C LEU A 154 -10.55 0.87 10.06
N LEU A 155 -11.72 1.53 9.95
CA LEU A 155 -12.85 1.25 10.83
C LEU A 155 -13.33 -0.20 10.69
N LEU A 156 -13.44 -0.68 9.44
CA LEU A 156 -13.79 -2.09 9.19
C LEU A 156 -12.78 -3.06 9.83
N MET A 157 -11.48 -2.74 9.70
CA MET A 157 -10.41 -3.51 10.34
C MET A 157 -10.54 -3.48 11.87
N THR A 158 -10.84 -2.33 12.47
CA THR A 158 -11.06 -2.18 13.91
C THR A 158 -12.20 -3.08 14.40
N ILE A 159 -13.35 -3.06 13.70
CA ILE A 159 -14.50 -3.91 14.02
C ILE A 159 -14.09 -5.39 13.97
N GLY A 160 -13.34 -5.80 12.94
CA GLY A 160 -12.83 -7.16 12.82
C GLY A 160 -11.88 -7.57 13.95
N ILE A 161 -11.01 -6.66 14.42
CA ILE A 161 -10.09 -6.90 15.54
C ILE A 161 -10.84 -7.03 16.86
N VAL A 162 -11.74 -6.10 17.16
CA VAL A 162 -12.54 -6.09 18.40
C VAL A 162 -13.35 -7.37 18.52
N ARG A 163 -14.02 -7.79 17.45
CA ARG A 163 -14.77 -9.03 17.44
C ARG A 163 -13.89 -10.23 17.78
N ARG A 164 -12.70 -10.32 17.17
CA ARG A 164 -11.78 -11.43 17.43
C ARG A 164 -11.23 -11.46 18.83
N PHE A 165 -11.09 -10.30 19.48
CA PHE A 165 -10.77 -10.23 20.89
C PHE A 165 -11.90 -10.83 21.75
N ASN A 166 -13.15 -10.55 21.38
CA ASN A 166 -14.30 -11.06 22.11
C ASN A 166 -14.52 -12.57 21.88
N ASP A 167 -14.37 -13.06 20.63
CA ASP A 167 -14.68 -14.45 20.28
C ASP A 167 -13.56 -15.43 20.70
N TYR A 168 -12.29 -15.00 20.64
CA TYR A 168 -11.14 -15.90 20.78
C TYR A 168 -10.10 -15.43 21.82
N GLY A 169 -10.38 -14.35 22.55
CA GLY A 169 -9.47 -13.78 23.52
C GLY A 169 -8.30 -13.01 22.91
N ILE A 170 -7.45 -12.49 23.80
CA ILE A 170 -6.30 -11.66 23.44
C ILE A 170 -5.12 -12.59 23.11
N THR A 171 -4.50 -12.38 21.93
CA THR A 171 -3.29 -13.07 21.52
C THR A 171 -2.25 -12.04 21.06
N VAL A 172 -0.97 -12.36 21.19
CA VAL A 172 0.16 -11.50 20.82
C VAL A 172 0.02 -10.94 19.38
N ASN A 173 -0.29 -11.80 18.43
CA ASN A 173 -0.44 -11.40 17.01
C ASN A 173 -1.58 -10.40 16.81
N ARG A 174 -2.68 -10.53 17.55
CA ARG A 174 -3.82 -9.60 17.48
C ARG A 174 -3.50 -8.26 18.14
N LEU A 175 -2.70 -8.29 19.20
CA LEU A 175 -2.21 -7.07 19.85
C LEU A 175 -1.34 -6.26 18.90
N TYR A 176 -0.39 -6.90 18.21
CA TYR A 176 0.41 -6.25 17.18
C TYR A 176 -0.45 -5.67 16.05
N LEU A 177 -1.46 -6.42 15.61
CA LEU A 177 -2.37 -5.94 14.58
C LEU A 177 -3.19 -4.72 15.04
N ALA A 178 -3.67 -4.72 16.29
CA ALA A 178 -4.37 -3.58 16.89
C ALA A 178 -3.48 -2.34 17.02
N THR A 179 -2.23 -2.53 17.45
CA THR A 179 -1.24 -1.45 17.54
C THR A 179 -0.94 -0.87 16.15
N LEU A 180 -0.76 -1.74 15.15
CA LEU A 180 -0.53 -1.33 13.76
C LEU A 180 -1.74 -0.56 13.21
N ASN A 181 -2.96 -1.01 13.51
CA ASN A 181 -4.18 -0.29 13.13
C ASN A 181 -4.25 1.11 13.76
N GLY A 182 -3.93 1.23 15.05
CA GLY A 182 -3.84 2.52 15.73
C GLY A 182 -2.79 3.44 15.11
N TRP A 183 -1.62 2.90 14.74
CA TRP A 183 -0.59 3.65 14.04
C TRP A 183 -1.06 4.10 12.64
N PHE A 184 -1.82 3.28 11.91
CA PHE A 184 -2.38 3.67 10.61
C PHE A 184 -3.35 4.85 10.73
N TYR A 185 -4.21 4.87 11.76
CA TYR A 185 -5.04 6.05 12.05
C TYR A 185 -4.19 7.29 12.30
N PHE A 186 -3.15 7.17 13.11
CA PHE A 186 -2.23 8.26 13.39
C PHE A 186 -1.58 8.79 12.11
N VAL A 187 -1.13 7.90 11.21
CA VAL A 187 -0.55 8.26 9.91
C VAL A 187 -1.57 8.96 9.02
N CYS A 188 -2.80 8.41 8.88
CA CYS A 188 -3.83 9.01 8.04
C CYS A 188 -4.24 10.40 8.51
N ILE A 189 -4.48 10.56 9.81
CA ILE A 189 -4.85 11.86 10.40
C ILE A 189 -3.69 12.84 10.30
N GLY A 190 -2.47 12.40 10.59
CA GLY A 190 -1.27 13.22 10.49
C GLY A 190 -1.01 13.72 9.06
N LEU A 191 -1.10 12.84 8.05
CA LEU A 191 -0.95 13.22 6.65
C LEU A 191 -2.02 14.24 6.20
N PHE A 192 -3.25 14.04 6.64
CA PHE A 192 -4.33 14.98 6.34
C PHE A 192 -4.11 16.35 7.02
N ALA A 193 -3.77 16.38 8.31
CA ALA A 193 -3.56 17.60 9.10
C ALA A 193 -2.37 18.43 8.59
N ILE A 194 -1.25 17.77 8.28
CA ILE A 194 -0.01 18.41 7.80
C ILE A 194 -0.09 18.66 6.28
N LYS A 195 -1.21 18.31 5.61
CA LYS A 195 -1.39 18.37 4.14
C LYS A 195 -0.27 17.59 3.40
N ALA A 196 0.22 16.51 4.02
CA ALA A 196 1.30 15.68 3.54
C ALA A 196 2.60 16.44 3.15
N ARG A 197 2.86 17.61 3.77
CA ARG A 197 4.05 18.45 3.49
C ARG A 197 5.35 17.87 4.07
N ARG A 198 5.27 17.10 5.13
CA ARG A 198 6.40 16.42 5.78
C ARG A 198 6.03 14.98 6.00
N ILE A 199 6.87 14.05 5.58
CA ILE A 199 6.63 12.60 5.71
C ILE A 199 7.67 11.88 6.56
N ASN A 200 8.78 12.56 6.92
CA ASN A 200 9.89 11.95 7.67
C ASN A 200 9.49 11.42 9.07
N TRP A 201 8.39 11.95 9.63
CA TRP A 201 7.88 11.49 10.93
C TRP A 201 7.26 10.09 10.87
N ILE A 202 6.82 9.62 9.68
CA ILE A 202 6.17 8.30 9.50
C ILE A 202 7.10 7.16 9.89
N PRO A 203 8.32 7.00 9.31
CA PRO A 203 9.23 5.93 9.70
C PRO A 203 9.72 6.09 11.14
N ILE A 204 9.92 7.31 11.63
CA ILE A 204 10.34 7.57 13.02
C ILE A 204 9.27 7.10 14.00
N SER A 205 8.00 7.46 13.76
CA SER A 205 6.88 7.03 14.61
C SER A 205 6.69 5.52 14.59
N PHE A 206 6.86 4.87 13.42
CA PHE A 206 6.82 3.43 13.31
C PHE A 206 7.92 2.76 14.12
N ALA A 207 9.17 3.25 14.00
CA ALA A 207 10.31 2.74 14.74
C ALA A 207 10.12 2.86 16.26
N ILE A 208 9.59 4.00 16.73
CA ILE A 208 9.29 4.22 18.15
C ILE A 208 8.24 3.21 18.64
N ILE A 209 7.12 3.07 17.93
CA ILE A 209 6.05 2.14 18.33
C ILE A 209 6.57 0.70 18.31
N PHE A 210 7.33 0.32 17.30
CA PHE A 210 7.92 -1.01 17.19
C PHE A 210 8.89 -1.30 18.34
N LEU A 211 9.77 -0.35 18.71
CA LEU A 211 10.65 -0.48 19.86
C LEU A 211 9.89 -0.59 21.18
N LEU A 212 8.84 0.23 21.37
CA LEU A 212 8.01 0.19 22.57
C LEU A 212 7.31 -1.16 22.76
N THR A 213 6.79 -1.73 21.67
CA THR A 213 6.01 -2.98 21.72
C THR A 213 6.87 -4.24 21.71
N SER A 214 8.11 -4.16 21.23
CA SER A 214 8.99 -5.32 21.01
C SER A 214 10.14 -5.42 22.02
N ALA A 215 10.73 -4.29 22.43
CA ALA A 215 11.98 -4.26 23.18
C ALA A 215 11.86 -3.89 24.67
N LEU A 216 10.75 -3.25 25.07
CA LEU A 216 10.53 -2.85 26.47
C LEU A 216 9.91 -3.98 27.32
N PRO A 217 9.98 -3.89 28.67
CA PRO A 217 9.37 -4.88 29.59
C PRO A 217 7.83 -5.04 29.44
N VAL A 218 7.19 -4.16 28.69
CA VAL A 218 5.76 -4.26 28.26
C VAL A 218 5.64 -5.08 26.98
N ASN A 219 6.61 -5.93 26.72
CA ASN A 219 6.66 -6.80 25.55
C ASN A 219 5.43 -7.72 25.50
N TYR A 220 4.72 -7.70 24.40
CA TYR A 220 3.55 -8.57 24.16
C TYR A 220 3.87 -10.07 24.20
N ALA A 221 5.15 -10.46 24.09
CA ALA A 221 5.59 -11.85 24.19
C ALA A 221 5.70 -12.34 25.67
N GLY A 222 5.62 -11.43 26.63
CA GLY A 222 5.66 -11.74 28.07
C GLY A 222 4.28 -11.79 28.75
N ILE A 223 3.20 -11.55 27.98
CA ILE A 223 1.79 -11.66 28.40
C ILE A 223 1.19 -12.97 27.88
#